data_ad01abb8767f08e2b9623cb49f9a89e3
#
_entry.id   ad01abb8767f08e2b9623cb49f9a89e3
#
_cell.length_a   1.000
_cell.length_b   1.000
_cell.length_c   1.000
_cell.angle_alpha   90.00
_cell.angle_beta   90.00
_cell.angle_gamma   90.00
#
_symmetry.space_group_name_H-M   'P 1'
#
loop_
_entity.id
_entity.type
_entity.pdbx_description
1 polymer ?
#
loop_
_entity_poly.entity_id
_entity_poly.type
_entity_poly.pdbx_seq_one_letter_code
_entity_poly.pdbx_strand_id
1 'polypeptide(L)'
;MQQSRTDDAITQAGDKAFCKYTIQSKNDESVKSSGLIQAAFVNMAPLAKDTSVTLKYRQHEKATLNLLSFANDDGDTGEGGKGPDSNPNKPAFWKNADGVELPIRLTNIPNRDLTITADRKGACPEPDDKEICYGGNIYVQEVNTLNPFNFSFNYQVYDADGTASNTATVSVISTATTTDDTRPAGSGGGSMGIFSIFGLLSLLAYRRFRK
;
A
#
# COMPACT_ATOMS: atom_id res chain seq x y z
N MET A 1 1.02 35.88 -27.68
CA MET A 1 0.01 35.29 -26.80
C MET A 1 0.36 35.70 -25.39
N GLN A 2 -0.45 36.49 -24.71
CA GLN A 2 -0.23 36.90 -23.36
C GLN A 2 -1.14 36.02 -22.49
N GLN A 3 -0.56 35.15 -21.72
CA GLN A 3 -1.28 34.33 -20.73
C GLN A 3 -1.42 35.16 -19.47
N SER A 4 -2.61 35.60 -19.18
CA SER A 4 -2.91 36.23 -17.89
C SER A 4 -3.19 35.10 -16.91
N ARG A 5 -2.23 34.80 -16.07
CA ARG A 5 -2.35 33.87 -14.97
C ARG A 5 -2.51 34.68 -13.68
N THR A 6 -3.65 34.58 -13.06
CA THR A 6 -3.79 34.93 -11.63
C THR A 6 -3.64 33.65 -10.88
N ASP A 7 -2.54 33.50 -10.13
CA ASP A 7 -2.06 32.23 -9.57
C ASP A 7 -3.01 31.53 -8.58
N ASP A 8 -4.08 32.18 -8.13
CA ASP A 8 -5.01 31.64 -7.13
C ASP A 8 -6.35 31.16 -7.68
N ALA A 9 -6.62 31.37 -8.97
CA ALA A 9 -7.98 31.18 -9.53
C ALA A 9 -8.17 29.87 -10.31
N ILE A 10 -7.13 29.03 -10.48
CA ILE A 10 -7.17 27.88 -11.37
C ILE A 10 -6.55 26.67 -10.67
N THR A 11 -7.06 26.28 -9.52
CA THR A 11 -6.48 25.21 -8.71
C THR A 11 -7.49 24.14 -8.28
N GLN A 12 -8.77 24.28 -8.66
CA GLN A 12 -9.82 23.34 -8.25
C GLN A 12 -10.50 22.72 -9.46
N ALA A 13 -10.96 21.47 -9.29
CA ALA A 13 -11.80 20.83 -10.26
C ALA A 13 -13.03 21.70 -10.57
N GLY A 14 -13.31 21.91 -11.85
CA GLY A 14 -14.38 22.80 -12.30
C GLY A 14 -13.94 24.22 -12.66
N ASP A 15 -12.75 24.65 -12.31
CA ASP A 15 -12.19 25.94 -12.75
C ASP A 15 -11.96 25.92 -14.26
N LYS A 16 -12.17 27.09 -14.88
CA LYS A 16 -12.05 27.24 -16.32
C LYS A 16 -11.01 28.29 -16.65
N ALA A 17 -9.88 27.84 -17.15
CA ALA A 17 -8.93 28.74 -17.78
C ALA A 17 -9.42 29.15 -19.17
N PHE A 18 -9.18 30.38 -19.54
CA PHE A 18 -9.46 30.82 -20.90
C PHE A 18 -8.29 31.59 -21.49
N CYS A 19 -8.13 31.43 -22.80
CA CYS A 19 -7.19 32.20 -23.58
C CYS A 19 -7.94 32.95 -24.65
N LYS A 20 -7.90 34.28 -24.62
CA LYS A 20 -8.45 35.11 -25.68
C LYS A 20 -7.40 35.30 -26.77
N TYR A 21 -7.73 35.00 -28.00
CA TYR A 21 -6.86 35.24 -29.13
C TYR A 21 -7.51 36.17 -30.16
N THR A 22 -6.68 36.89 -30.90
CA THR A 22 -7.11 37.74 -31.97
C THR A 22 -6.31 37.38 -33.22
N ILE A 23 -7.01 37.10 -34.30
CA ILE A 23 -6.44 36.87 -35.61
C ILE A 23 -6.64 38.18 -36.40
N GLN A 24 -5.56 38.64 -37.04
CA GLN A 24 -5.58 39.86 -37.86
C GLN A 24 -5.18 39.47 -39.27
N SER A 25 -5.87 40.05 -40.27
CA SER A 25 -5.52 39.87 -41.67
C SER A 25 -4.13 40.50 -41.94
N LYS A 26 -3.29 39.76 -42.68
CA LYS A 26 -1.99 40.25 -43.11
C LYS A 26 -2.06 41.40 -44.11
N ASN A 27 -3.16 41.43 -44.90
CA ASN A 27 -3.33 42.38 -45.99
C ASN A 27 -4.17 43.60 -45.61
N ASP A 28 -4.91 43.51 -44.53
CA ASP A 28 -5.75 44.58 -44.02
C ASP A 28 -5.82 44.49 -42.50
N GLU A 29 -5.11 45.36 -41.82
CA GLU A 29 -5.00 45.38 -40.36
C GLU A 29 -6.34 45.74 -39.68
N SER A 30 -7.29 46.30 -40.40
CA SER A 30 -8.61 46.63 -39.87
C SER A 30 -9.48 45.37 -39.71
N VAL A 31 -9.17 44.30 -40.44
CA VAL A 31 -9.89 43.03 -40.39
C VAL A 31 -9.32 42.16 -39.28
N LYS A 32 -10.05 42.14 -38.17
CA LYS A 32 -9.70 41.35 -36.95
C LYS A 32 -10.86 40.47 -36.55
N SER A 33 -10.53 39.28 -36.10
CA SER A 33 -11.47 38.35 -35.45
C SER A 33 -10.91 37.88 -34.14
N SER A 34 -11.72 37.84 -33.12
CA SER A 34 -11.30 37.35 -31.78
C SER A 34 -12.06 36.07 -31.43
N GLY A 35 -11.39 35.16 -30.81
CA GLY A 35 -11.96 33.91 -30.28
C GLY A 35 -11.52 33.65 -28.83
N LEU A 36 -12.17 32.66 -28.24
CA LEU A 36 -11.92 32.18 -26.89
C LEU A 36 -11.62 30.71 -26.96
N ILE A 37 -10.49 30.30 -26.38
CA ILE A 37 -10.19 28.91 -26.06
C ILE A 37 -10.45 28.75 -24.58
N GLN A 38 -11.30 27.79 -24.20
CA GLN A 38 -11.64 27.51 -22.83
C GLN A 38 -11.21 26.07 -22.51
N ALA A 39 -10.47 25.89 -21.42
CA ALA A 39 -10.11 24.59 -20.87
C ALA A 39 -10.81 24.40 -19.51
N ALA A 40 -11.39 23.25 -19.28
CA ALA A 40 -11.93 22.87 -18.00
C ALA A 40 -10.90 21.96 -17.30
N PHE A 41 -10.62 22.24 -16.03
CA PHE A 41 -9.86 21.34 -15.20
C PHE A 41 -10.82 20.32 -14.58
N VAL A 42 -10.43 19.05 -14.63
CA VAL A 42 -11.17 17.94 -14.02
C VAL A 42 -10.27 17.29 -13.02
N ASN A 43 -10.83 16.93 -11.86
CA ASN A 43 -10.16 16.11 -10.89
C ASN A 43 -9.83 14.75 -11.49
N MET A 44 -8.59 14.29 -11.37
CA MET A 44 -8.16 12.98 -11.81
C MET A 44 -7.91 12.11 -10.59
N ALA A 45 -8.55 10.95 -10.54
CA ALA A 45 -8.35 10.01 -9.47
C ALA A 45 -6.87 9.58 -9.37
N PRO A 46 -6.33 9.44 -8.16
CA PRO A 46 -4.97 8.95 -7.97
C PRO A 46 -4.80 7.52 -8.47
N LEU A 47 -3.58 7.11 -8.73
CA LEU A 47 -3.24 5.77 -9.18
C LEU A 47 -2.48 5.03 -8.08
N ALA A 48 -3.04 3.92 -7.60
CA ALA A 48 -2.38 3.01 -6.67
C ALA A 48 -1.77 1.80 -7.41
N LYS A 49 -0.62 1.31 -6.95
CA LYS A 49 0.12 0.19 -7.54
C LYS A 49 0.21 -0.97 -6.57
N ASP A 50 0.16 -2.18 -7.12
CA ASP A 50 0.38 -3.40 -6.34
C ASP A 50 1.77 -3.39 -5.69
N THR A 51 1.82 -3.96 -4.49
CA THR A 51 3.07 -4.08 -3.73
C THR A 51 3.11 -5.39 -2.96
N SER A 52 4.25 -5.70 -2.37
CA SER A 52 4.42 -6.88 -1.55
C SER A 52 5.30 -6.61 -0.34
N VAL A 53 5.08 -7.37 0.69
CA VAL A 53 5.91 -7.41 1.90
C VAL A 53 6.21 -8.84 2.28
N THR A 54 7.40 -9.05 2.80
CA THR A 54 7.86 -10.36 3.23
C THR A 54 7.97 -10.40 4.75
N LEU A 55 7.40 -11.42 5.37
CA LEU A 55 7.46 -11.69 6.80
C LEU A 55 8.10 -13.06 7.05
N LYS A 56 8.89 -13.18 8.11
CA LYS A 56 9.41 -14.48 8.54
C LYS A 56 8.32 -15.18 9.37
N TYR A 57 7.85 -16.31 8.89
CA TYR A 57 6.84 -17.08 9.62
C TYR A 57 7.38 -17.58 10.98
N ARG A 58 6.50 -17.76 11.97
CA ARG A 58 6.80 -18.13 13.37
C ARG A 58 7.58 -17.10 14.17
N GLN A 59 7.89 -15.93 13.64
CA GLN A 59 8.64 -14.92 14.39
C GLN A 59 7.77 -13.77 14.88
N HIS A 60 6.49 -13.74 14.52
CA HIS A 60 5.57 -12.62 14.82
C HIS A 60 6.15 -11.26 14.41
N GLU A 61 6.92 -11.26 13.32
CA GLU A 61 7.57 -10.07 12.81
C GLU A 61 6.54 -9.05 12.35
N LYS A 62 6.81 -7.80 12.60
CA LYS A 62 5.99 -6.67 12.20
C LYS A 62 6.66 -5.96 11.03
N ALA A 63 6.04 -5.98 9.87
CA ALA A 63 6.49 -5.19 8.72
C ALA A 63 5.85 -3.82 8.71
N THR A 64 6.58 -2.83 8.21
CA THR A 64 6.13 -1.46 8.01
C THR A 64 5.99 -1.17 6.53
N LEU A 65 4.84 -0.65 6.12
CA LEU A 65 4.52 -0.28 4.75
C LEU A 65 4.13 1.20 4.68
N ASN A 66 4.78 1.94 3.80
CA ASN A 66 4.31 3.25 3.39
C ASN A 66 3.56 3.10 2.06
N LEU A 67 2.24 2.91 2.12
CA LEU A 67 1.42 2.67 0.92
C LEU A 67 1.35 3.89 0.00
N LEU A 68 1.50 5.10 0.52
CA LEU A 68 1.53 6.31 -0.30
C LEU A 68 2.74 6.37 -1.24
N SER A 69 3.83 5.68 -0.91
CA SER A 69 4.99 5.57 -1.82
C SER A 69 4.72 4.74 -3.08
N PHE A 70 3.62 3.97 -3.08
CA PHE A 70 3.15 3.18 -4.21
C PHE A 70 1.94 3.80 -4.91
N ALA A 71 1.59 5.02 -4.55
CA ALA A 71 0.52 5.79 -5.18
C ALA A 71 1.08 7.08 -5.78
N ASN A 72 0.42 7.58 -6.81
CA ASN A 72 0.69 8.90 -7.33
C ASN A 72 -0.63 9.63 -7.69
N ASP A 73 -0.56 10.94 -7.68
CA ASP A 73 -1.62 11.85 -8.07
C ASP A 73 -1.07 12.86 -9.09
N ASP A 74 -0.38 12.34 -10.11
CA ASP A 74 0.36 13.15 -11.11
C ASP A 74 -0.58 13.92 -12.06
N GLY A 75 -1.85 13.59 -12.08
CA GLY A 75 -2.83 14.20 -12.99
C GLY A 75 -3.50 15.43 -12.45
N ASP A 76 -3.28 15.77 -11.19
CA ASP A 76 -4.01 16.80 -10.50
C ASP A 76 -3.12 17.86 -9.82
N THR A 77 -3.77 18.90 -9.32
CA THR A 77 -3.10 19.96 -8.57
C THR A 77 -2.93 19.54 -7.11
N GLY A 78 -1.74 19.22 -6.71
CA GLY A 78 -1.44 18.91 -5.33
C GLY A 78 0.06 18.94 -5.06
N GLU A 79 0.46 18.77 -3.80
CA GLU A 79 1.87 18.72 -3.41
C GLU A 79 2.63 17.58 -4.10
N GLY A 80 1.94 16.51 -4.48
CA GLY A 80 2.50 15.39 -5.26
C GLY A 80 2.29 15.51 -6.76
N GLY A 81 1.47 16.46 -7.22
CA GLY A 81 1.21 16.68 -8.63
C GLY A 81 2.42 17.29 -9.34
N LYS A 82 2.79 16.71 -10.48
CA LYS A 82 3.87 17.20 -11.33
C LYS A 82 3.36 18.05 -12.49
N GLY A 83 2.06 18.35 -12.49
CA GLY A 83 1.44 19.18 -13.51
C GLY A 83 1.88 20.64 -13.43
N PRO A 84 1.69 21.43 -14.52
CA PRO A 84 2.05 22.84 -14.55
C PRO A 84 1.30 23.70 -13.54
N ASP A 85 0.25 23.17 -12.94
CA ASP A 85 -0.63 23.84 -11.98
C ASP A 85 -0.51 23.27 -10.56
N SER A 86 0.55 22.49 -10.26
CA SER A 86 0.80 21.99 -8.92
C SER A 86 0.89 23.14 -7.92
N ASN A 87 0.00 23.10 -6.91
CA ASN A 87 0.02 24.05 -5.80
C ASN A 87 0.74 23.41 -4.62
N PRO A 88 1.92 23.87 -4.23
CA PRO A 88 2.67 23.29 -3.12
C PRO A 88 1.96 23.43 -1.76
N ASN A 89 0.93 24.29 -1.69
CA ASN A 89 0.15 24.49 -0.47
C ASN A 89 -1.10 23.59 -0.40
N LYS A 90 -1.46 22.90 -1.49
CA LYS A 90 -2.59 21.95 -1.50
C LYS A 90 -2.05 20.54 -1.21
N PRO A 91 -2.57 19.84 -0.20
CA PRO A 91 -2.14 18.46 0.06
C PRO A 91 -2.48 17.58 -1.12
N ALA A 92 -1.57 16.67 -1.47
CA ALA A 92 -1.81 15.67 -2.52
C ALA A 92 -2.90 14.67 -2.13
N PHE A 93 -3.00 14.38 -0.84
CA PHE A 93 -3.87 13.35 -0.30
C PHE A 93 -4.83 13.89 0.74
N TRP A 94 -5.92 13.15 0.92
CA TRP A 94 -7.04 13.55 1.76
C TRP A 94 -6.66 13.73 3.23
N LYS A 95 -7.22 14.82 3.80
CA LYS A 95 -7.16 15.14 5.23
C LYS A 95 -8.58 15.35 5.75
N ASN A 96 -8.83 14.86 6.95
CA ASN A 96 -10.11 15.10 7.62
C ASN A 96 -10.26 16.58 8.06
N ALA A 97 -11.41 16.93 8.64
CA ALA A 97 -11.71 18.29 9.10
C ALA A 97 -10.71 18.82 10.14
N ASP A 98 -10.04 17.94 10.89
CA ASP A 98 -9.01 18.27 11.87
C ASP A 98 -7.61 18.44 11.26
N GLY A 99 -7.48 18.30 9.93
CA GLY A 99 -6.22 18.36 9.19
C GLY A 99 -5.38 17.10 9.32
N VAL A 100 -5.93 16.01 9.84
CA VAL A 100 -5.24 14.72 9.96
C VAL A 100 -5.29 13.99 8.63
N GLU A 101 -4.14 13.62 8.10
CA GLU A 101 -4.01 12.87 6.85
C GLU A 101 -4.40 11.40 7.03
N LEU A 102 -5.47 10.98 6.34
CA LEU A 102 -6.08 9.65 6.43
C LEU A 102 -6.48 9.13 5.04
N PRO A 103 -5.59 9.10 4.06
CA PRO A 103 -5.96 8.84 2.67
C PRO A 103 -6.10 7.36 2.31
N ILE A 104 -5.79 6.42 3.19
CA ILE A 104 -5.68 5.01 2.86
C ILE A 104 -6.89 4.24 3.35
N ARG A 105 -7.63 3.61 2.45
CA ARG A 105 -8.69 2.65 2.75
C ARG A 105 -8.16 1.23 2.56
N LEU A 106 -8.42 0.34 3.50
CA LEU A 106 -8.03 -1.07 3.43
C LEU A 106 -9.27 -1.95 3.34
N THR A 107 -9.25 -2.93 2.43
CA THR A 107 -10.35 -3.88 2.24
C THR A 107 -9.83 -5.32 2.10
N ASN A 108 -10.73 -6.29 2.24
CA ASN A 108 -10.41 -7.72 2.10
C ASN A 108 -9.30 -8.21 3.04
N ILE A 109 -9.23 -7.65 4.25
CA ILE A 109 -8.21 -8.03 5.24
C ILE A 109 -8.53 -9.44 5.78
N PRO A 110 -7.57 -10.39 5.72
CA PRO A 110 -7.73 -11.72 6.32
C PRO A 110 -7.53 -11.65 7.84
N ASN A 111 -8.52 -11.16 8.57
CA ASN A 111 -8.45 -10.81 10.00
C ASN A 111 -8.11 -11.97 10.95
N ARG A 112 -8.18 -13.23 10.49
CA ARG A 112 -7.76 -14.40 11.29
C ARG A 112 -6.27 -14.59 11.27
N ASP A 113 -5.61 -14.17 10.20
CA ASP A 113 -4.23 -14.50 9.88
C ASP A 113 -3.31 -13.30 9.97
N LEU A 114 -3.84 -12.09 9.75
CA LEU A 114 -3.11 -10.83 9.81
C LEU A 114 -3.72 -9.85 10.81
N THR A 115 -2.87 -9.18 11.56
CA THR A 115 -3.22 -7.96 12.28
C THR A 115 -2.65 -6.77 11.53
N ILE A 116 -3.52 -5.81 11.19
CA ILE A 116 -3.12 -4.57 10.53
C ILE A 116 -3.40 -3.40 11.47
N THR A 117 -2.38 -2.58 11.71
CA THR A 117 -2.48 -1.32 12.46
C THR A 117 -1.85 -0.20 11.65
N ALA A 118 -2.09 1.05 12.03
CA ALA A 118 -1.53 2.22 11.36
C ALA A 118 -1.17 3.30 12.38
N ASP A 119 -0.36 4.28 11.97
CA ASP A 119 -0.03 5.43 12.81
C ASP A 119 -1.28 6.25 13.16
N ARG A 120 -2.22 6.36 12.22
CA ARG A 120 -3.46 7.13 12.35
C ARG A 120 -4.62 6.37 11.73
N LYS A 121 -5.82 6.60 12.28
CA LYS A 121 -7.08 6.06 11.75
C LYS A 121 -8.23 7.03 12.01
N GLY A 122 -9.23 7.02 11.16
CA GLY A 122 -10.44 7.83 11.29
C GLY A 122 -11.44 7.54 10.18
N ALA A 123 -12.46 8.38 10.05
CA ALA A 123 -13.46 8.23 9.01
C ALA A 123 -12.87 8.49 7.62
N CYS A 124 -13.39 7.81 6.60
CA CYS A 124 -13.09 8.07 5.21
C CYS A 124 -13.80 9.34 4.69
N PRO A 125 -13.42 9.86 3.50
CA PRO A 125 -14.02 11.09 2.96
C PRO A 125 -15.52 10.97 2.61
N GLU A 126 -16.00 9.79 2.31
CA GLU A 126 -17.41 9.58 1.97
C GLU A 126 -18.30 9.60 3.21
N PRO A 127 -19.33 10.49 3.27
CA PRO A 127 -20.10 10.73 4.49
C PRO A 127 -20.95 9.53 4.95
N ASP A 128 -21.30 8.64 4.05
CA ASP A 128 -22.13 7.45 4.36
C ASP A 128 -21.27 6.20 4.62
N ASP A 129 -19.98 6.28 4.49
CA ASP A 129 -19.07 5.15 4.66
C ASP A 129 -18.70 4.99 6.14
N LYS A 130 -19.11 3.88 6.71
CA LYS A 130 -18.69 3.46 8.06
C LYS A 130 -17.29 2.87 8.07
N GLU A 131 -16.61 2.89 6.94
CA GLU A 131 -15.29 2.33 6.80
C GLU A 131 -14.24 3.24 7.45
N ILE A 132 -13.15 2.59 7.85
CA ILE A 132 -12.05 3.27 8.51
C ILE A 132 -10.96 3.53 7.49
N CYS A 133 -10.55 4.79 7.40
CA CYS A 133 -9.37 5.21 6.69
C CYS A 133 -8.16 5.34 7.61
N TYR A 134 -6.99 5.17 7.04
CA TYR A 134 -5.72 5.12 7.72
C TYR A 134 -4.75 6.16 7.15
N GLY A 135 -3.78 6.55 7.97
CA GLY A 135 -2.73 7.48 7.58
C GLY A 135 -1.39 7.15 8.23
N GLY A 136 -0.33 7.62 7.59
CA GLY A 136 1.03 7.29 7.99
C GLY A 136 1.45 5.89 7.55
N ASN A 137 2.28 5.25 8.35
CA ASN A 137 2.72 3.89 8.09
C ASN A 137 1.63 2.87 8.44
N ILE A 138 1.53 1.86 7.61
CA ILE A 138 0.71 0.67 7.85
C ILE A 138 1.61 -0.44 8.37
N TYR A 139 1.20 -1.06 9.43
CA TYR A 139 1.93 -2.14 10.08
C TYR A 139 1.20 -3.45 9.91
N VAL A 140 1.87 -4.43 9.34
CA VAL A 140 1.33 -5.76 9.07
C VAL A 140 2.08 -6.78 9.92
N GLN A 141 1.33 -7.60 10.64
CA GLN A 141 1.88 -8.66 11.49
C GLN A 141 1.06 -9.93 11.31
N GLU A 142 1.74 -11.06 11.16
CA GLU A 142 1.09 -12.37 11.18
C GLU A 142 0.67 -12.77 12.60
N VAL A 143 -0.44 -13.50 12.72
CA VAL A 143 -1.01 -13.80 14.05
C VAL A 143 -0.77 -15.25 14.48
N ASN A 144 -1.06 -16.22 13.63
CA ASN A 144 -1.13 -17.63 14.03
C ASN A 144 -0.58 -18.60 12.98
N THR A 145 0.47 -18.26 12.27
CA THR A 145 0.96 -19.11 11.22
C THR A 145 2.10 -20.00 11.67
N LEU A 146 1.85 -21.31 11.70
CA LEU A 146 2.87 -22.32 11.94
C LEU A 146 3.54 -22.79 10.63
N ASN A 147 2.95 -22.46 9.49
CA ASN A 147 3.37 -22.86 8.16
C ASN A 147 3.62 -21.65 7.26
N PRO A 148 4.39 -21.80 6.19
CA PRO A 148 4.51 -20.77 5.18
C PRO A 148 3.13 -20.32 4.66
N PHE A 149 2.98 -19.03 4.41
CA PHE A 149 1.73 -18.41 4.02
C PHE A 149 1.91 -17.43 2.85
N ASN A 150 0.81 -17.16 2.17
CA ASN A 150 0.68 -16.12 1.19
C ASN A 150 -0.72 -15.51 1.35
N PHE A 151 -0.79 -14.33 1.97
CA PHE A 151 -2.02 -13.59 2.18
C PHE A 151 -2.03 -12.35 1.30
N SER A 152 -3.20 -11.78 1.10
CA SER A 152 -3.34 -10.49 0.44
C SER A 152 -4.47 -9.70 1.05
N PHE A 153 -4.36 -8.39 0.96
CA PHE A 153 -5.44 -7.44 1.21
C PHE A 153 -5.37 -6.34 0.15
N ASN A 154 -6.44 -5.58 0.01
CA ASN A 154 -6.52 -4.52 -0.97
C ASN A 154 -6.43 -3.15 -0.31
N TYR A 155 -5.98 -2.16 -1.07
CA TYR A 155 -6.00 -0.78 -0.65
C TYR A 155 -6.40 0.17 -1.78
N GLN A 156 -6.93 1.31 -1.39
CA GLN A 156 -7.17 2.48 -2.23
C GLN A 156 -6.59 3.71 -1.53
N VAL A 157 -6.33 4.74 -2.32
CA VAL A 157 -5.85 6.02 -1.81
C VAL A 157 -6.81 7.12 -2.27
N TYR A 158 -7.13 8.05 -1.38
CA TYR A 158 -7.97 9.20 -1.68
C TYR A 158 -7.11 10.43 -1.92
N ASP A 159 -7.42 11.19 -2.98
CA ASP A 159 -6.86 12.51 -3.23
C ASP A 159 -7.38 13.55 -2.24
N ALA A 160 -6.90 14.79 -2.38
CA ALA A 160 -7.32 15.89 -1.51
C ALA A 160 -8.83 16.25 -1.63
N ASP A 161 -9.46 15.92 -2.74
CA ASP A 161 -10.87 16.17 -3.01
C ASP A 161 -11.76 14.98 -2.61
N GLY A 162 -11.17 13.89 -2.10
CA GLY A 162 -11.87 12.69 -1.65
C GLY A 162 -12.18 11.67 -2.76
N THR A 163 -11.55 11.79 -3.93
CA THR A 163 -11.73 10.81 -5.01
C THR A 163 -10.83 9.59 -4.77
N ALA A 164 -11.40 8.39 -4.86
CA ALA A 164 -10.67 7.17 -4.65
C ALA A 164 -9.86 6.73 -5.88
N SER A 165 -8.67 6.19 -5.66
CA SER A 165 -7.86 5.53 -6.67
C SER A 165 -8.50 4.23 -7.16
N ASN A 166 -7.87 3.60 -8.17
CA ASN A 166 -8.08 2.17 -8.42
C ASN A 166 -7.75 1.35 -7.18
N THR A 167 -8.33 0.16 -7.09
CA THR A 167 -7.97 -0.83 -6.07
C THR A 167 -6.62 -1.48 -6.43
N ALA A 168 -5.68 -1.48 -5.49
CA ALA A 168 -4.41 -2.16 -5.60
C ALA A 168 -4.25 -3.23 -4.50
N THR A 169 -3.38 -4.20 -4.74
CA THR A 169 -3.19 -5.36 -3.87
C THR A 169 -1.86 -5.30 -3.14
N VAL A 170 -1.90 -5.60 -1.84
CA VAL A 170 -0.72 -5.87 -1.03
C VAL A 170 -0.60 -7.38 -0.82
N SER A 171 0.48 -7.98 -1.32
CA SER A 171 0.80 -9.39 -1.10
C SER A 171 1.71 -9.52 0.13
N VAL A 172 1.30 -10.35 1.09
CA VAL A 172 2.06 -10.64 2.32
C VAL A 172 2.58 -12.06 2.23
N ILE A 173 3.86 -12.20 1.97
CA ILE A 173 4.51 -13.49 1.66
C ILE A 173 5.43 -13.90 2.81
N SER A 174 5.32 -15.15 3.23
CA SER A 174 6.24 -15.68 4.23
C SER A 174 7.57 -16.12 3.62
N THR A 175 8.65 -15.87 4.34
CA THR A 175 9.95 -16.48 4.08
C THR A 175 10.32 -17.44 5.20
N ALA A 176 11.07 -18.49 4.85
CA ALA A 176 11.64 -19.40 5.83
C ALA A 176 12.61 -18.64 6.75
N THR A 177 12.61 -18.98 8.02
CA THR A 177 13.62 -18.50 8.95
C THR A 177 14.89 -19.30 8.75
N THR A 178 16.01 -18.63 8.56
CA THR A 178 17.33 -19.28 8.46
C THR A 178 17.75 -20.03 9.74
N THR A 179 17.02 -19.85 10.83
CA THR A 179 17.30 -20.50 12.12
C THR A 179 16.70 -21.90 12.26
N ASP A 180 15.78 -22.30 11.42
CA ASP A 180 15.21 -23.65 11.47
C ASP A 180 16.07 -24.69 10.72
N ASP A 181 16.98 -24.25 9.85
CA ASP A 181 17.87 -25.15 9.07
C ASP A 181 19.10 -25.64 9.89
N THR A 182 19.31 -25.12 11.09
CA THR A 182 20.42 -25.56 11.96
C THR A 182 20.02 -26.61 12.99
N ARG A 183 18.81 -27.16 12.93
CA ARG A 183 18.57 -28.41 13.62
C ARG A 183 19.34 -29.49 12.85
N PRO A 184 20.37 -30.09 13.46
CA PRO A 184 21.04 -31.21 12.80
C PRO A 184 19.97 -32.26 12.51
N ALA A 185 19.77 -32.54 11.24
CA ALA A 185 18.97 -33.67 10.83
C ALA A 185 19.57 -34.90 11.50
N GLY A 186 18.88 -35.39 12.52
CA GLY A 186 19.39 -36.62 13.12
C GLY A 186 19.27 -36.81 14.60
N SER A 187 18.51 -36.02 15.33
CA SER A 187 18.31 -36.31 16.78
C SER A 187 16.93 -36.88 17.10
N GLY A 188 16.28 -37.53 16.15
CA GLY A 188 14.98 -38.19 16.32
C GLY A 188 14.98 -39.69 16.02
N GLY A 189 16.13 -40.29 15.84
CA GLY A 189 16.25 -41.74 15.82
C GLY A 189 16.56 -42.17 17.27
N GLY A 190 15.65 -42.87 17.91
CA GLY A 190 15.98 -43.61 19.11
C GLY A 190 17.17 -44.47 18.78
N SER A 191 18.38 -44.08 19.20
CA SER A 191 19.49 -44.95 19.22
C SER A 191 19.13 -46.08 20.21
N MET A 192 18.70 -47.21 19.70
CA MET A 192 18.94 -48.45 20.41
C MET A 192 20.45 -48.51 20.54
N GLY A 193 20.96 -47.98 21.64
CA GLY A 193 22.38 -47.98 21.91
C GLY A 193 22.87 -49.43 21.82
N ILE A 194 24.07 -49.61 21.31
CA ILE A 194 24.80 -50.88 21.25
C ILE A 194 24.62 -51.70 22.52
N PHE A 195 24.44 -51.05 23.69
CA PHE A 195 24.12 -51.66 24.96
C PHE A 195 22.81 -52.44 25.04
N SER A 196 21.78 -52.08 24.23
CA SER A 196 20.52 -52.85 24.17
C SER A 196 20.71 -54.19 23.48
N ILE A 197 21.60 -54.26 22.52
CA ILE A 197 21.95 -55.53 21.85
C ILE A 197 22.77 -56.43 22.76
N PHE A 198 23.71 -55.89 23.51
CA PHE A 198 24.47 -56.65 24.50
C PHE A 198 23.60 -57.13 25.64
N GLY A 199 22.63 -56.34 26.10
CA GLY A 199 21.66 -56.77 27.13
C GLY A 199 20.81 -57.95 26.69
N LEU A 200 20.33 -57.96 25.45
CA LEU A 200 19.55 -59.07 24.90
C LEU A 200 20.40 -60.34 24.68
N LEU A 201 21.63 -60.22 24.21
CA LEU A 201 22.56 -61.30 24.04
C LEU A 201 22.97 -61.94 25.39
N SER A 202 23.17 -61.15 26.42
CA SER A 202 23.49 -61.63 27.77
C SER A 202 22.33 -62.41 28.40
N LEU A 203 21.09 -61.98 28.19
CA LEU A 203 19.89 -62.71 28.63
C LEU A 203 19.71 -64.03 27.93
N LEU A 204 20.01 -64.11 26.63
CA LEU A 204 19.97 -65.36 25.85
C LEU A 204 21.08 -66.35 26.30
N ALA A 205 22.29 -65.88 26.57
CA ALA A 205 23.38 -66.67 27.10
C ALA A 205 23.08 -67.19 28.51
N TYR A 206 22.55 -66.38 29.39
CA TYR A 206 22.16 -66.78 30.74
C TYR A 206 21.10 -67.88 30.76
N ARG A 207 20.13 -67.83 29.85
CA ARG A 207 19.08 -68.81 29.72
C ARG A 207 19.59 -70.16 29.19
N ARG A 208 20.69 -70.17 28.42
CA ARG A 208 21.31 -71.37 27.87
C ARG A 208 22.20 -72.12 28.84
N PHE A 209 22.77 -71.41 29.82
CA PHE A 209 23.63 -72.04 30.85
C PHE A 209 22.89 -72.50 32.12
N ARG A 210 21.58 -72.33 32.15
CA ARG A 210 20.74 -72.74 33.31
C ARG A 210 19.88 -73.98 33.03
N LYS A 211 20.26 -74.80 32.03
CA LYS A 211 19.71 -76.14 31.83
C LYS A 211 20.70 -77.21 32.17
#